data_5a82ac1dc3fb7ea3c86558af60b356ab
#
_entry.id   5a82ac1dc3fb7ea3c86558af60b356ab
#
_cell.length_a   1.000
_cell.length_b   1.000
_cell.length_c   1.000
_cell.angle_alpha   90.00
_cell.angle_beta   90.00
_cell.angle_gamma   90.00
#
_symmetry.space_group_name_H-M   'P 1'
#
loop_
_entity.id
_entity.type
_entity.pdbx_description
1 polymer ?
#
loop_
_entity_poly.entity_id
_entity_poly.type
_entity_poly.pdbx_seq_one_letter_code
_entity_poly.pdbx_strand_id
1 'polypeptide(L)'
;RFDITGTFSYNKNKIISLSNGLYQKDYWYEGATGSPIQTHTHIVREGDPVGNFHGFQTHSLTSDGLWMVYGADGQPKLLTDADDGDKKVIGNGIPTTYGSLNLALSYKGFDVSVMFRGAFNFQVLNRQRMHWETTSRIGEGNLPRSVLEKPFGSNSYVKGAPAMQSYYVEDGDYVKLDNISVGYTFNLKKQKVIQRLRLYV
;
A
#
# COMPACT_ATOMS: atom_id res chain seq x y z
N ARG A 1 22.81 -11.74 -29.04
CA ARG A 1 22.51 -10.35 -28.66
C ARG A 1 21.90 -10.36 -27.28
N PHE A 2 22.37 -9.47 -26.43
CA PHE A 2 21.82 -9.24 -25.10
C PHE A 2 21.52 -7.75 -24.95
N ASP A 3 20.31 -7.44 -24.53
CA ASP A 3 19.85 -6.07 -24.33
C ASP A 3 19.34 -5.92 -22.90
N ILE A 4 19.72 -4.82 -22.25
CA ILE A 4 19.25 -4.42 -20.93
C ILE A 4 18.66 -3.03 -21.06
N THR A 5 17.43 -2.85 -20.61
CA THR A 5 16.78 -1.54 -20.55
C THR A 5 16.22 -1.32 -19.17
N GLY A 6 16.65 -0.25 -18.50
CA GLY A 6 16.12 0.16 -17.21
C GLY A 6 15.41 1.50 -17.30
N THR A 7 14.33 1.67 -16.52
CA THR A 7 13.70 2.97 -16.31
C THR A 7 13.64 3.28 -14.83
N PHE A 8 13.76 4.54 -14.50
CA PHE A 8 13.61 5.06 -13.15
C PHE A 8 12.82 6.37 -13.20
N SER A 9 11.85 6.51 -12.29
CA SER A 9 11.06 7.73 -12.16
C SER A 9 10.91 8.08 -10.70
N TYR A 10 11.10 9.34 -10.36
CA TYR A 10 10.85 9.89 -9.03
C TYR A 10 9.87 11.05 -9.14
N ASN A 11 8.78 10.99 -8.37
CA ASN A 11 7.74 11.99 -8.34
C ASN A 11 7.52 12.47 -6.91
N LYS A 12 7.40 13.77 -6.73
CA LYS A 12 7.00 14.39 -5.47
C LYS A 12 5.95 15.44 -5.76
N ASN A 13 4.88 15.42 -5.01
CA ASN A 13 3.82 16.41 -5.11
C ASN A 13 3.69 17.20 -3.81
N LYS A 14 3.07 18.36 -3.91
CA LYS A 14 2.74 19.22 -2.77
C LYS A 14 1.49 20.02 -3.08
N ILE A 15 0.57 20.06 -2.15
CA ILE A 15 -0.63 20.89 -2.23
C ILE A 15 -0.22 22.34 -1.96
N ILE A 16 -0.46 23.21 -2.92
CA ILE A 16 -0.08 24.62 -2.83
C ILE A 16 -1.17 25.42 -2.13
N SER A 17 -2.43 25.21 -2.50
CA SER A 17 -3.56 25.87 -1.87
C SER A 17 -4.81 25.04 -2.00
N LEU A 18 -5.64 25.08 -0.97
CA LEU A 18 -6.99 24.51 -0.92
C LEU A 18 -8.05 25.59 -0.92
N SER A 19 -7.66 26.84 -0.86
CA SER A 19 -8.53 28.00 -0.78
C SER A 19 -8.81 28.58 -2.17
N ASN A 20 -10.00 29.12 -2.35
CA ASN A 20 -10.38 29.95 -3.48
C ASN A 20 -11.00 31.26 -2.97
N GLY A 21 -11.44 32.16 -3.86
CA GLY A 21 -12.00 33.44 -3.46
C GLY A 21 -13.27 33.39 -2.59
N LEU A 22 -13.89 32.21 -2.46
CA LEU A 22 -15.14 32.00 -1.71
C LEU A 22 -14.93 31.18 -0.43
N TYR A 23 -13.94 30.28 -0.43
CA TYR A 23 -13.68 29.40 0.69
C TYR A 23 -12.21 29.48 1.09
N GLN A 24 -11.98 29.61 2.42
CA GLN A 24 -10.66 29.49 3.02
C GLN A 24 -10.64 28.23 3.87
N LYS A 25 -9.82 27.26 3.47
CA LYS A 25 -9.59 26.01 4.20
C LYS A 25 -8.14 25.63 4.13
N ASP A 26 -7.56 25.28 5.28
CA ASP A 26 -6.19 24.81 5.38
C ASP A 26 -6.11 23.29 5.19
N TYR A 27 -7.21 22.58 5.49
CA TYR A 27 -7.32 21.13 5.35
C TYR A 27 -8.76 20.67 5.21
N TRP A 28 -8.95 19.44 4.75
CA TRP A 28 -10.18 18.65 4.88
C TRP A 28 -9.88 17.17 5.01
N TYR A 29 -10.87 16.39 5.40
CA TYR A 29 -10.78 14.93 5.53
C TYR A 29 -11.48 14.23 4.38
N GLU A 30 -10.87 13.11 3.93
CA GLU A 30 -11.36 12.26 2.86
C GLU A 30 -11.34 10.77 3.24
N GLY A 31 -11.99 9.94 2.43
CA GLY A 31 -11.97 8.50 2.59
C GLY A 31 -12.82 8.01 3.76
N ALA A 32 -14.10 8.38 3.79
CA ALA A 32 -15.04 7.91 4.79
C ALA A 32 -15.11 6.37 4.84
N THR A 33 -15.00 5.79 6.04
CA THR A 33 -14.98 4.34 6.25
C THR A 33 -16.37 3.72 6.36
N GLY A 34 -17.37 4.46 6.75
CA GLY A 34 -18.70 3.94 7.11
C GLY A 34 -18.69 3.19 8.45
N SER A 35 -19.85 2.61 8.79
CA SER A 35 -20.00 1.80 10.01
C SER A 35 -19.12 0.53 9.97
N PRO A 36 -18.58 0.07 11.11
CA PRO A 36 -18.69 0.63 12.46
C PRO A 36 -17.66 1.71 12.79
N ILE A 37 -16.65 1.92 11.94
CA ILE A 37 -15.49 2.77 12.28
C ILE A 37 -15.86 4.25 12.21
N GLN A 38 -16.66 4.65 11.21
CA GLN A 38 -17.22 6.01 11.03
C GLN A 38 -16.18 7.13 11.13
N THR A 39 -15.04 6.96 10.48
CA THR A 39 -13.95 7.95 10.44
C THR A 39 -13.51 8.24 9.01
N HIS A 40 -12.64 9.21 8.83
CA HIS A 40 -11.94 9.46 7.58
C HIS A 40 -10.53 8.87 7.65
N THR A 41 -10.04 8.38 6.52
CA THR A 41 -8.73 7.71 6.43
C THR A 41 -7.62 8.62 5.94
N HIS A 42 -7.97 9.74 5.33
CA HIS A 42 -7.02 10.65 4.71
C HIS A 42 -7.22 12.08 5.20
N ILE A 43 -6.12 12.82 5.23
CA ILE A 43 -6.11 14.28 5.36
C ILE A 43 -5.50 14.90 4.11
N VAL A 44 -6.15 15.94 3.62
CA VAL A 44 -5.69 16.81 2.54
C VAL A 44 -5.38 18.15 3.17
N ARG A 45 -4.11 18.58 3.19
CA ARG A 45 -3.66 19.78 3.87
C ARG A 45 -2.67 20.56 3.03
N GLU A 46 -2.76 21.88 3.06
CA GLU A 46 -1.78 22.76 2.40
C GLU A 46 -0.37 22.49 2.91
N GLY A 47 0.58 22.44 2.02
CA GLY A 47 1.96 22.13 2.32
C GLY A 47 2.32 20.63 2.32
N ASP A 48 1.35 19.75 2.44
CA ASP A 48 1.53 18.31 2.45
C ASP A 48 1.41 17.67 1.04
N PRO A 49 1.92 16.46 0.83
CA PRO A 49 1.60 15.68 -0.36
C PRO A 49 0.16 15.16 -0.31
N VAL A 50 -0.39 14.87 -1.49
CA VAL A 50 -1.67 14.13 -1.63
C VAL A 50 -1.48 12.68 -1.17
N GLY A 51 -2.53 12.07 -0.61
CA GLY A 51 -2.56 10.66 -0.24
C GLY A 51 -2.08 10.34 1.17
N ASN A 52 -1.97 11.33 2.03
CA ASN A 52 -1.62 11.14 3.44
C ASN A 52 -2.72 10.40 4.20
N PHE A 53 -2.38 9.25 4.78
CA PHE A 53 -3.22 8.58 5.77
C PHE A 53 -3.20 9.36 7.08
N HIS A 54 -4.38 9.51 7.70
CA HIS A 54 -4.56 10.26 8.93
C HIS A 54 -5.27 9.42 9.98
N GLY A 55 -4.62 9.20 11.12
CA GLY A 55 -5.12 8.35 12.17
C GLY A 55 -4.22 8.31 13.39
N PHE A 56 -4.51 7.39 14.30
CA PHE A 56 -3.73 7.19 15.51
C PHE A 56 -2.42 6.45 15.23
N GLN A 57 -1.35 6.90 15.84
CA GLN A 57 -0.09 6.14 15.85
C GLN A 57 -0.18 5.04 16.90
N THR A 58 -0.23 3.80 16.48
CA THR A 58 -0.28 2.64 17.38
C THR A 58 0.99 2.55 18.22
N HIS A 59 0.86 2.27 19.50
CA HIS A 59 1.95 1.95 20.41
C HIS A 59 2.03 0.44 20.67
N SER A 60 0.98 -0.16 21.24
CA SER A 60 0.95 -1.57 21.66
C SER A 60 -0.48 -2.05 21.94
N LEU A 61 -0.58 -3.26 22.52
CA LEU A 61 -1.80 -3.74 23.17
C LEU A 61 -1.58 -3.86 24.68
N THR A 62 -2.64 -3.62 25.45
CA THR A 62 -2.68 -3.96 26.87
C THR A 62 -2.74 -5.48 27.06
N SER A 63 -2.54 -5.96 28.29
CA SER A 63 -2.77 -7.36 28.67
C SER A 63 -4.21 -7.85 28.37
N ASP A 64 -5.16 -6.93 28.34
CA ASP A 64 -6.58 -7.22 28.07
C ASP A 64 -6.94 -7.15 26.58
N GLY A 65 -5.99 -6.79 25.70
CA GLY A 65 -6.18 -6.71 24.26
C GLY A 65 -6.76 -5.38 23.76
N LEU A 66 -6.68 -4.33 24.56
CA LEU A 66 -7.08 -2.98 24.17
C LEU A 66 -5.93 -2.24 23.52
N TRP A 67 -6.23 -1.39 22.54
CA TRP A 67 -5.23 -0.60 21.83
C TRP A 67 -4.65 0.52 22.69
N MET A 68 -3.32 0.61 22.69
CA MET A 68 -2.56 1.76 23.14
C MET A 68 -2.06 2.54 21.95
N VAL A 69 -2.25 3.84 21.97
CA VAL A 69 -1.79 4.79 20.94
C VAL A 69 -0.96 5.91 21.56
N TYR A 70 -0.16 6.57 20.75
CA TYR A 70 0.52 7.79 21.18
C TYR A 70 -0.44 8.97 21.14
N GLY A 71 -0.50 9.72 22.23
CA GLY A 71 -1.15 11.02 22.29
C GLY A 71 -0.39 12.12 21.55
N ALA A 72 -0.98 13.29 21.44
CA ALA A 72 -0.34 14.48 20.88
C ALA A 72 0.93 14.88 21.65
N ASP A 73 0.98 14.60 22.94
CA ASP A 73 2.12 14.78 23.84
C ASP A 73 3.23 13.73 23.66
N GLY A 74 3.03 12.73 22.80
CA GLY A 74 3.94 11.63 22.56
C GLY A 74 3.91 10.53 23.64
N GLN A 75 3.01 10.62 24.64
CA GLN A 75 2.87 9.59 25.67
C GLN A 75 1.84 8.54 25.26
N PRO A 76 2.06 7.26 25.63
CA PRO A 76 1.09 6.21 25.39
C PRO A 76 -0.18 6.40 26.23
N LYS A 77 -1.35 6.27 25.60
CA LYS A 77 -2.66 6.28 26.26
C LYS A 77 -3.57 5.20 25.65
N LEU A 78 -4.64 4.84 26.33
CA LEU A 78 -5.65 3.97 25.75
C LEU A 78 -6.31 4.66 24.55
N LEU A 79 -6.63 3.89 23.51
CA LEU A 79 -7.35 4.40 22.33
C LEU A 79 -8.73 4.99 22.73
N THR A 80 -9.37 4.46 23.78
CA THR A 80 -10.63 4.98 24.32
C THR A 80 -10.53 6.39 24.92
N ASP A 81 -9.32 6.77 25.32
CA ASP A 81 -9.03 8.06 25.93
C ASP A 81 -8.42 9.06 24.93
N ALA A 82 -8.23 8.61 23.69
CA ALA A 82 -7.66 9.40 22.62
C ALA A 82 -8.77 10.16 21.85
N ASP A 83 -8.44 11.34 21.39
CA ASP A 83 -9.33 12.20 20.62
C ASP A 83 -8.75 12.55 19.23
N ASP A 84 -9.46 13.38 18.48
CA ASP A 84 -9.02 13.79 17.15
C ASP A 84 -7.70 14.58 17.14
N GLY A 85 -7.35 15.24 18.24
CA GLY A 85 -6.09 15.96 18.41
C GLY A 85 -4.87 15.03 18.50
N ASP A 86 -5.07 13.76 18.84
CA ASP A 86 -4.01 12.74 18.92
C ASP A 86 -3.70 12.11 17.55
N LYS A 87 -4.56 12.36 16.54
CA LYS A 87 -4.35 11.85 15.19
C LYS A 87 -3.26 12.62 14.46
N LYS A 88 -2.51 11.91 13.63
CA LYS A 88 -1.45 12.49 12.80
C LYS A 88 -1.35 11.78 11.45
N VAL A 89 -0.50 12.26 10.56
CA VAL A 89 -0.14 11.56 9.34
C VAL A 89 0.63 10.29 9.73
N ILE A 90 0.11 9.13 9.34
CA ILE A 90 0.64 7.81 9.68
C ILE A 90 1.15 7.03 8.47
N GLY A 91 1.19 7.64 7.30
CA GLY A 91 1.70 7.09 6.06
C GLY A 91 1.18 7.84 4.85
N ASN A 92 1.61 7.41 3.67
CA ASN A 92 1.15 7.96 2.38
C ASN A 92 0.95 6.83 1.36
N GLY A 93 -0.18 6.85 0.67
CA GLY A 93 -0.57 5.81 -0.29
C GLY A 93 -0.04 6.02 -1.71
N ILE A 94 0.72 7.08 -1.99
CA ILE A 94 1.19 7.39 -3.34
C ILE A 94 2.68 7.07 -3.46
N PRO A 95 3.07 6.09 -4.32
CA PRO A 95 4.46 5.81 -4.56
C PRO A 95 5.22 7.03 -5.08
N THR A 96 6.40 7.28 -4.51
CA THR A 96 7.28 8.36 -5.01
C THR A 96 8.30 7.86 -6.02
N THR A 97 8.59 6.57 -6.00
CA THR A 97 9.63 5.96 -6.85
C THR A 97 9.06 4.80 -7.65
N TYR A 98 9.35 4.78 -8.95
CA TYR A 98 9.01 3.69 -9.84
C TYR A 98 10.25 3.24 -10.59
N GLY A 99 10.34 1.94 -10.86
CA GLY A 99 11.42 1.37 -11.63
C GLY A 99 10.95 0.22 -12.51
N SER A 100 11.62 0.03 -13.65
CA SER A 100 11.48 -1.18 -14.43
C SER A 100 12.83 -1.64 -14.97
N LEU A 101 12.94 -2.95 -15.19
CA LEU A 101 14.09 -3.59 -15.80
C LEU A 101 13.59 -4.60 -16.83
N ASN A 102 14.01 -4.41 -18.08
CA ASN A 102 13.75 -5.34 -19.15
C ASN A 102 15.08 -5.99 -19.60
N LEU A 103 15.13 -7.30 -19.58
CA LEU A 103 16.24 -8.11 -20.04
C LEU A 103 15.81 -8.89 -21.28
N ALA A 104 16.53 -8.75 -22.39
CA ALA A 104 16.25 -9.51 -23.60
C ALA A 104 17.51 -10.22 -24.12
N LEU A 105 17.36 -11.50 -24.42
CA LEU A 105 18.41 -12.35 -24.97
C LEU A 105 17.96 -12.98 -26.27
N SER A 106 18.79 -12.92 -27.31
CA SER A 106 18.57 -13.61 -28.57
C SER A 106 19.80 -14.42 -28.97
N TYR A 107 19.61 -15.71 -29.23
CA TYR A 107 20.69 -16.60 -29.62
C TYR A 107 20.20 -17.71 -30.55
N LYS A 108 20.77 -17.81 -31.76
CA LYS A 108 20.50 -18.89 -32.75
C LYS A 108 19.00 -19.18 -32.97
N GLY A 109 18.18 -18.14 -33.08
CA GLY A 109 16.73 -18.26 -33.28
C GLY A 109 15.91 -18.30 -32.00
N PHE A 110 16.50 -18.59 -30.85
CA PHE A 110 15.86 -18.41 -29.56
C PHE A 110 15.85 -16.94 -29.16
N ASP A 111 14.75 -16.52 -28.58
CA ASP A 111 14.62 -15.23 -27.90
C ASP A 111 13.92 -15.40 -26.56
N VAL A 112 14.42 -14.69 -25.55
CA VAL A 112 13.84 -14.63 -24.21
C VAL A 112 13.77 -13.17 -23.80
N SER A 113 12.64 -12.76 -23.27
CA SER A 113 12.52 -11.46 -22.60
C SER A 113 11.89 -11.61 -21.22
N VAL A 114 12.41 -10.83 -20.26
CA VAL A 114 11.94 -10.82 -18.90
C VAL A 114 11.82 -9.37 -18.47
N MET A 115 10.65 -8.98 -17.95
CA MET A 115 10.38 -7.63 -17.50
C MET A 115 9.99 -7.61 -16.02
N PHE A 116 10.74 -6.85 -15.25
CA PHE A 116 10.41 -6.52 -13.86
C PHE A 116 9.90 -5.11 -13.76
N ARG A 117 8.98 -4.88 -12.83
CA ARG A 117 8.46 -3.57 -12.48
C ARG A 117 8.31 -3.46 -10.97
N GLY A 118 8.62 -2.27 -10.42
CA GLY A 118 8.47 -1.99 -9.00
C GLY A 118 7.94 -0.59 -8.74
N ALA A 119 7.32 -0.43 -7.59
CA ALA A 119 6.95 0.86 -7.02
C ALA A 119 7.35 0.86 -5.55
N PHE A 120 7.82 2.01 -5.04
CA PHE A 120 8.48 2.11 -3.76
C PHE A 120 8.14 3.40 -3.03
N ASN A 121 8.39 3.39 -1.72
CA ASN A 121 8.16 4.50 -0.79
C ASN A 121 6.68 4.89 -0.73
N PHE A 122 5.82 3.91 -0.48
CA PHE A 122 4.40 4.14 -0.21
C PHE A 122 3.86 3.08 0.74
N GLN A 123 2.69 3.34 1.28
CA GLN A 123 1.98 2.41 2.17
C GLN A 123 0.60 2.11 1.61
N VAL A 124 0.02 1.03 2.11
CA VAL A 124 -1.34 0.60 1.78
C VAL A 124 -2.14 0.46 3.07
N LEU A 125 -3.31 1.08 3.12
CA LEU A 125 -4.25 0.84 4.21
C LEU A 125 -4.94 -0.50 4.02
N ASN A 126 -4.66 -1.46 4.90
CA ASN A 126 -5.37 -2.73 4.93
C ASN A 126 -6.72 -2.56 5.65
N ARG A 127 -7.69 -2.01 4.90
CA ARG A 127 -9.03 -1.74 5.41
C ARG A 127 -9.77 -2.99 5.85
N GLN A 128 -9.48 -4.13 5.23
CA GLN A 128 -10.07 -5.41 5.59
C GLN A 128 -9.63 -5.84 7.00
N ARG A 129 -8.32 -5.78 7.28
CA ARG A 129 -7.80 -6.04 8.62
C ARG A 129 -8.34 -5.05 9.64
N MET A 130 -8.32 -3.76 9.32
CA MET A 130 -8.84 -2.70 10.19
C MET A 130 -10.29 -2.96 10.61
N HIS A 131 -11.10 -3.52 9.74
CA HIS A 131 -12.53 -3.78 10.00
C HIS A 131 -12.78 -5.07 10.77
N TRP A 132 -12.01 -6.15 10.46
CA TRP A 132 -12.33 -7.50 10.90
C TRP A 132 -11.31 -8.13 11.86
N GLU A 133 -10.14 -7.52 12.06
CA GLU A 133 -9.07 -8.08 12.90
C GLU A 133 -9.27 -7.74 14.38
N THR A 134 -10.39 -8.14 14.91
CA THR A 134 -10.70 -8.03 16.34
C THR A 134 -11.61 -9.16 16.79
N THR A 135 -11.35 -9.73 17.96
CA THR A 135 -12.17 -10.79 18.54
C THR A 135 -13.55 -10.29 19.00
N SER A 136 -13.73 -8.98 19.15
CA SER A 136 -15.04 -8.39 19.47
C SER A 136 -16.10 -8.63 18.38
N ARG A 137 -15.68 -9.01 17.18
CA ARG A 137 -16.57 -9.29 16.04
C ARG A 137 -16.83 -10.78 15.80
N ILE A 138 -16.46 -11.63 16.73
CA ILE A 138 -16.80 -13.07 16.68
C ILE A 138 -18.32 -13.22 16.64
N GLY A 139 -18.82 -13.98 15.66
CA GLY A 139 -20.25 -14.19 15.44
C GLY A 139 -20.90 -13.25 14.42
N GLU A 140 -20.24 -12.18 13.98
CA GLU A 140 -20.76 -11.28 12.95
C GLU A 140 -20.44 -11.75 11.53
N GLY A 141 -19.43 -12.61 11.35
CA GLY A 141 -19.00 -13.12 10.05
C GLY A 141 -17.72 -13.93 10.13
N ASN A 142 -17.15 -14.24 8.95
CA ASN A 142 -15.87 -14.93 8.86
C ASN A 142 -14.74 -13.92 9.15
N LEU A 143 -13.99 -14.17 10.21
CA LEU A 143 -12.85 -13.35 10.59
C LEU A 143 -11.58 -13.83 9.87
N PRO A 144 -10.62 -12.92 9.58
CA PRO A 144 -9.32 -13.29 9.05
C PRO A 144 -8.54 -14.10 10.11
N ARG A 145 -7.66 -14.99 9.65
CA ARG A 145 -6.83 -15.81 10.56
C ARG A 145 -5.95 -14.97 11.47
N SER A 146 -5.57 -13.78 11.03
CA SER A 146 -4.77 -12.82 11.81
C SER A 146 -5.41 -12.36 13.13
N VAL A 147 -6.73 -12.54 13.30
CA VAL A 147 -7.40 -12.32 14.60
C VAL A 147 -6.80 -13.19 15.72
N LEU A 148 -6.22 -14.36 15.36
CA LEU A 148 -5.56 -15.25 16.29
C LEU A 148 -4.10 -14.90 16.57
N GLU A 149 -3.59 -13.84 15.96
CA GLU A 149 -2.25 -13.35 16.23
C GLU A 149 -2.23 -12.47 17.48
N LYS A 150 -1.07 -12.43 18.11
CA LYS A 150 -0.80 -11.64 19.31
C LYS A 150 0.22 -10.56 18.96
N PRO A 151 -0.20 -9.42 18.42
CA PRO A 151 0.71 -8.40 17.94
C PRO A 151 1.53 -7.78 19.06
N PHE A 152 2.67 -7.20 18.72
CA PHE A 152 3.61 -6.54 19.66
C PHE A 152 4.14 -7.45 20.79
N GLY A 153 4.17 -8.77 20.60
CA GLY A 153 4.59 -9.70 21.66
C GLY A 153 3.63 -9.71 22.85
N SER A 154 2.40 -9.23 22.69
CA SER A 154 1.38 -9.25 23.73
C SER A 154 0.95 -10.68 24.06
N ASN A 155 0.38 -10.87 25.23
CA ASN A 155 -0.24 -12.14 25.62
C ASN A 155 -1.73 -12.21 25.26
N SER A 156 -2.28 -11.19 24.62
CA SER A 156 -3.69 -11.08 24.27
C SER A 156 -3.92 -10.90 22.77
N TYR A 157 -5.09 -11.34 22.32
CA TYR A 157 -5.61 -11.01 20.98
C TYR A 157 -6.18 -9.58 20.98
N VAL A 158 -6.31 -8.99 19.79
CA VAL A 158 -6.99 -7.71 19.64
C VAL A 158 -8.47 -7.86 20.05
N LYS A 159 -8.89 -7.12 21.05
CA LYS A 159 -10.29 -7.02 21.52
C LYS A 159 -10.86 -5.61 21.37
N GLY A 160 -9.98 -4.62 21.20
CA GLY A 160 -10.40 -3.23 21.05
C GLY A 160 -11.25 -3.00 19.81
N ALA A 161 -12.05 -1.94 19.84
CA ALA A 161 -12.85 -1.51 18.71
C ALA A 161 -11.96 -1.14 17.51
N PRO A 162 -12.42 -1.38 16.26
CA PRO A 162 -11.70 -0.97 15.07
C PRO A 162 -11.53 0.56 15.03
N ALA A 163 -10.34 1.02 14.67
CA ALA A 163 -10.05 2.44 14.49
C ALA A 163 -9.00 2.65 13.41
N MET A 164 -8.96 3.85 12.84
CA MET A 164 -7.91 4.22 11.88
C MET A 164 -6.59 4.44 12.61
N GLN A 165 -5.67 3.49 12.47
CA GLN A 165 -4.37 3.52 13.15
C GLN A 165 -3.25 2.90 12.32
N SER A 166 -2.01 3.25 12.66
CA SER A 166 -0.82 2.89 11.88
C SER A 166 -0.57 1.38 11.80
N TYR A 167 -1.10 0.58 12.71
CA TYR A 167 -1.02 -0.89 12.66
C TYR A 167 -1.62 -1.50 11.38
N TYR A 168 -2.61 -0.85 10.80
CA TYR A 168 -3.25 -1.29 9.57
C TYR A 168 -2.72 -0.62 8.31
N VAL A 169 -1.71 0.26 8.45
CA VAL A 169 -0.99 0.87 7.34
C VAL A 169 0.27 0.06 7.09
N GLU A 170 0.25 -0.71 6.03
CA GLU A 170 1.29 -1.69 5.67
C GLU A 170 2.23 -1.11 4.62
N ASP A 171 3.45 -1.65 4.55
CA ASP A 171 4.38 -1.33 3.47
C ASP A 171 3.79 -1.79 2.13
N GLY A 172 3.76 -0.87 1.17
CA GLY A 172 3.23 -1.11 -0.17
C GLY A 172 4.32 -1.40 -1.21
N ASP A 173 5.59 -1.33 -0.85
CA ASP A 173 6.71 -1.51 -1.77
C ASP A 173 6.67 -2.89 -2.43
N TYR A 174 6.88 -2.91 -3.74
CA TYR A 174 6.92 -4.18 -4.45
C TYR A 174 7.87 -4.18 -5.65
N VAL A 175 8.37 -5.37 -5.95
CA VAL A 175 8.96 -5.73 -7.25
C VAL A 175 8.22 -6.96 -7.76
N LYS A 176 7.75 -6.91 -8.99
CA LYS A 176 7.06 -8.04 -9.62
C LYS A 176 7.66 -8.39 -10.98
N LEU A 177 7.60 -9.64 -11.34
CA LEU A 177 7.77 -10.13 -12.71
C LEU A 177 6.50 -9.77 -13.48
N ASP A 178 6.62 -8.81 -14.40
CA ASP A 178 5.48 -8.28 -15.15
C ASP A 178 5.21 -9.07 -16.44
N ASN A 179 6.31 -9.50 -17.07
CA ASN A 179 6.24 -10.33 -18.28
C ASN A 179 7.44 -11.27 -18.37
N ILE A 180 7.22 -12.47 -18.85
CA ILE A 180 8.23 -13.38 -19.36
C ILE A 180 7.75 -13.92 -20.69
N SER A 181 8.61 -13.91 -21.71
CA SER A 181 8.32 -14.48 -23.01
C SER A 181 9.51 -15.28 -23.49
N VAL A 182 9.24 -16.45 -24.02
CA VAL A 182 10.23 -17.33 -24.65
C VAL A 182 9.75 -17.65 -26.06
N GLY A 183 10.60 -17.39 -27.04
CA GLY A 183 10.28 -17.62 -28.44
C GLY A 183 11.36 -18.37 -29.20
N TYR A 184 10.97 -18.99 -30.31
CA TYR A 184 11.89 -19.55 -31.28
C TYR A 184 11.48 -19.19 -32.69
N THR A 185 12.42 -18.68 -33.46
CA THR A 185 12.25 -18.31 -34.86
C THR A 185 12.85 -19.35 -35.77
N PHE A 186 11.98 -20.03 -36.52
CA PHE A 186 12.35 -20.93 -37.60
C PHE A 186 12.65 -20.15 -38.87
N ASN A 187 13.83 -20.37 -39.45
CA ASN A 187 14.22 -19.78 -40.71
C ASN A 187 13.87 -20.75 -41.85
N LEU A 188 12.79 -20.46 -42.56
CA LEU A 188 12.22 -21.34 -43.60
C LEU A 188 12.60 -20.87 -45.01
N LYS A 189 13.82 -20.37 -45.23
CA LYS A 189 14.30 -19.79 -46.49
C LYS A 189 14.08 -20.66 -47.73
N LYS A 190 13.86 -21.99 -47.58
CA LYS A 190 13.57 -22.93 -48.69
C LYS A 190 12.08 -22.94 -49.06
N GLN A 191 11.21 -22.32 -48.32
CA GLN A 191 9.77 -22.24 -48.59
C GLN A 191 9.43 -20.98 -49.39
N LYS A 192 8.55 -21.12 -50.40
CA LYS A 192 8.18 -20.00 -51.27
C LYS A 192 7.19 -19.01 -50.66
N VAL A 193 6.40 -19.45 -49.69
CA VAL A 193 5.28 -18.70 -49.12
C VAL A 193 5.64 -18.13 -47.73
N ILE A 194 6.18 -18.96 -46.83
CA ILE A 194 6.54 -18.57 -45.45
C ILE A 194 8.06 -18.66 -45.30
N GLN A 195 8.72 -17.54 -45.22
CA GLN A 195 10.18 -17.49 -45.06
C GLN A 195 10.64 -17.49 -43.61
N ARG A 196 9.76 -17.10 -42.69
CA ARG A 196 10.04 -16.98 -41.24
C ARG A 196 8.78 -17.34 -40.46
N LEU A 197 8.91 -18.20 -39.45
CA LEU A 197 7.86 -18.54 -38.50
C LEU A 197 8.43 -18.38 -37.08
N ARG A 198 7.78 -17.57 -36.23
CA ARG A 198 8.12 -17.47 -34.83
C ARG A 198 6.98 -18.02 -33.96
N LEU A 199 7.34 -18.95 -33.09
CA LEU A 199 6.46 -19.46 -32.04
C LEU A 199 6.94 -18.89 -30.71
N TYR A 200 6.01 -18.51 -29.82
CA TYR A 200 6.33 -17.97 -28.50
C TYR A 200 5.23 -18.27 -27.49
N VAL A 201 5.61 -18.26 -26.22
CA VAL A 201 4.75 -18.35 -25.04
C VAL A 201 5.07 -17.22 -24.10
#